data_c71b478baa157266d1b798a7f3688381
#
_entry.id   c71b478baa157266d1b798a7f3688381
#
_cell.length_a   1.000
_cell.length_b   1.000
_cell.length_c   1.000
_cell.angle_alpha   90.00
_cell.angle_beta   90.00
_cell.angle_gamma   90.00
#
_symmetry.space_group_name_H-M   'P 1'
#
loop_
_entity.id
_entity.type
_entity.pdbx_description
1 polymer ?
#
loop_
_entity_poly.entity_id
_entity_poly.type
_entity_poly.pdbx_seq_one_letter_code
_entity_poly.pdbx_strand_id
1 'polypeptide(L)'
;MGRRQKRSFAMRVLVLLLVLWAAGAFLAFVQLMESYPKAVDAETWLAEAEVATDVLAKPCLLALVLVLLVWAAGTVLFRTRAKRKIKRLSRCAKALTPEQFLHMRNGGGARGRSDVLSHDFAGIYIFTNMDDGRCYVGQAHNVISRVNQHLTGKGNGDVYADYVHGAHFEIRMIALKGSGYHTLDDLERTAIAATGAYERGYNKTRGNRPS
;
A
#
# COMPACT_ATOMS: atom_id res chain seq x y z
N MET A 1 -17.29 -5.30 -10.74
CA MET A 1 -16.22 -6.08 -10.09
C MET A 1 -14.87 -5.45 -10.45
N GLY A 2 -14.24 -4.74 -9.50
CA GLY A 2 -13.05 -3.93 -9.76
C GLY A 2 -11.81 -4.79 -10.08
N ARG A 3 -10.82 -4.20 -10.79
CA ARG A 3 -9.55 -4.90 -11.16
C ARG A 3 -8.81 -5.52 -9.96
N ARG A 4 -8.95 -4.99 -8.75
CA ARG A 4 -8.40 -5.56 -7.50
C ARG A 4 -9.08 -6.89 -7.13
N GLN A 5 -10.41 -6.94 -7.24
CA GLN A 5 -11.19 -8.13 -6.91
C GLN A 5 -10.88 -9.29 -7.87
N LYS A 6 -10.71 -8.99 -9.17
CA LYS A 6 -10.30 -9.99 -10.18
C LYS A 6 -8.89 -10.54 -9.91
N ARG A 7 -7.92 -9.70 -9.49
CA ARG A 7 -6.56 -10.16 -9.16
C ARG A 7 -6.49 -10.96 -7.86
N SER A 8 -7.25 -10.56 -6.84
CA SER A 8 -7.39 -11.34 -5.60
C SER A 8 -8.05 -12.69 -5.87
N PHE A 9 -9.06 -12.74 -6.74
CA PHE A 9 -9.72 -13.96 -7.14
C PHE A 9 -8.77 -14.89 -7.92
N ALA A 10 -8.07 -14.37 -8.94
CA ALA A 10 -7.11 -15.16 -9.72
C ALA A 10 -5.97 -15.72 -8.85
N MET A 11 -5.48 -14.95 -7.88
CA MET A 11 -4.46 -15.40 -6.93
C MET A 11 -4.99 -16.52 -6.02
N ARG A 12 -6.22 -16.40 -5.53
CA ARG A 12 -6.86 -17.44 -4.71
C ARG A 12 -7.08 -18.72 -5.48
N VAL A 13 -7.50 -18.61 -6.75
CA VAL A 13 -7.66 -19.75 -7.66
C VAL A 13 -6.32 -20.44 -7.92
N LEU A 14 -5.26 -19.68 -8.17
CA LEU A 14 -3.91 -20.23 -8.39
C LEU A 14 -3.41 -20.98 -7.14
N VAL A 15 -3.56 -20.41 -5.95
CA VAL A 15 -3.19 -21.05 -4.69
C VAL A 15 -4.00 -22.32 -4.46
N LEU A 16 -5.32 -22.28 -4.75
CA LEU A 16 -6.18 -23.45 -4.62
C LEU A 16 -5.74 -24.58 -5.56
N LEU A 17 -5.45 -24.25 -6.81
CA LEU A 17 -4.96 -25.23 -7.79
C LEU A 17 -3.64 -25.88 -7.39
N LEU A 18 -2.73 -25.10 -6.79
CA LEU A 18 -1.46 -25.61 -6.28
C LEU A 18 -1.64 -26.52 -5.05
N VAL A 19 -2.55 -26.16 -4.15
CA VAL A 19 -2.89 -26.99 -2.98
C VAL A 19 -3.52 -28.31 -3.44
N LEU A 20 -4.44 -28.25 -4.42
CA LEU A 20 -5.07 -29.46 -4.99
C LEU A 20 -4.05 -30.33 -5.73
N TRP A 21 -3.11 -29.74 -6.45
CA TRP A 21 -2.04 -30.47 -7.12
C TRP A 21 -1.07 -31.11 -6.14
N ALA A 22 -0.67 -30.40 -5.09
CA ALA A 22 0.18 -30.95 -4.01
C ALA A 22 -0.52 -32.10 -3.25
N ALA A 23 -1.83 -31.95 -2.98
CA ALA A 23 -2.62 -32.99 -2.36
C ALA A 23 -2.74 -34.23 -3.27
N GLY A 24 -2.93 -34.03 -4.58
CA GLY A 24 -2.96 -35.11 -5.57
C GLY A 24 -1.62 -35.85 -5.66
N ALA A 25 -0.51 -35.12 -5.69
CA ALA A 25 0.83 -35.70 -5.66
C ALA A 25 1.12 -36.49 -4.38
N PHE A 26 0.65 -35.99 -3.23
CA PHE A 26 0.76 -36.68 -1.96
C PHE A 26 -0.09 -37.98 -1.93
N LEU A 27 -1.32 -37.93 -2.44
CA LEU A 27 -2.16 -39.13 -2.55
C LEU A 27 -1.57 -40.17 -3.50
N ALA A 28 -1.02 -39.75 -4.64
CA ALA A 28 -0.32 -40.65 -5.56
C ALA A 28 0.90 -41.29 -4.91
N PHE A 29 1.64 -40.55 -4.08
CA PHE A 29 2.76 -41.08 -3.30
C PHE A 29 2.29 -42.11 -2.27
N VAL A 30 1.21 -41.84 -1.53
CA VAL A 30 0.62 -42.78 -0.55
C VAL A 30 0.15 -44.07 -1.25
N GLN A 31 -0.54 -43.95 -2.41
CA GLN A 31 -0.96 -45.12 -3.19
C GLN A 31 0.23 -45.94 -3.70
N LEU A 32 1.29 -45.28 -4.15
CA LEU A 32 2.53 -45.95 -4.56
C LEU A 32 3.12 -46.72 -3.39
N MET A 33 3.14 -46.14 -2.18
CA MET A 33 3.62 -46.80 -0.96
C MET A 33 2.77 -47.97 -0.51
N GLU A 34 1.43 -47.92 -0.67
CA GLU A 34 0.50 -48.98 -0.34
C GLU A 34 0.55 -50.16 -1.35
N SER A 35 0.91 -49.92 -2.61
CA SER A 35 1.00 -50.93 -3.65
C SER A 35 2.27 -51.77 -3.60
N TYR A 36 3.23 -51.42 -2.73
CA TYR A 36 4.47 -52.16 -2.54
C TYR A 36 4.24 -53.49 -1.81
N PRO A 37 4.66 -54.63 -2.37
CA PRO A 37 4.53 -55.91 -1.71
C PRO A 37 5.41 -55.92 -0.44
N LYS A 38 4.86 -56.41 0.68
CA LYS A 38 5.45 -56.44 2.04
C LYS A 38 6.76 -57.28 2.19
N ALA A 39 7.33 -57.72 1.05
CA ALA A 39 8.48 -58.64 0.99
C ALA A 39 9.68 -58.07 0.18
N VAL A 40 9.84 -56.73 0.16
CA VAL A 40 10.96 -56.10 -0.53
C VAL A 40 12.07 -55.81 0.49
N ASP A 41 13.33 -56.13 0.14
CA ASP A 41 14.52 -55.83 0.93
C ASP A 41 14.62 -54.33 1.24
N ALA A 42 15.11 -53.96 2.44
CA ALA A 42 15.21 -52.57 2.89
C ALA A 42 16.03 -51.71 1.93
N GLU A 43 17.01 -52.24 1.26
CA GLU A 43 17.88 -51.53 0.27
C GLU A 43 17.07 -51.18 -1.02
N THR A 44 16.30 -52.09 -1.54
CA THR A 44 15.47 -51.83 -2.70
C THR A 44 14.35 -50.82 -2.39
N TRP A 45 13.76 -50.91 -1.20
CA TRP A 45 12.75 -49.94 -0.75
C TRP A 45 13.31 -48.52 -0.61
N LEU A 46 14.54 -48.38 -0.07
CA LEU A 46 15.23 -47.08 0.05
C LEU A 46 15.53 -46.47 -1.33
N ALA A 47 16.02 -47.27 -2.28
CA ALA A 47 16.32 -46.81 -3.63
C ALA A 47 15.06 -46.31 -4.38
N GLU A 48 13.95 -47.02 -4.23
CA GLU A 48 12.69 -46.65 -4.88
C GLU A 48 11.99 -45.47 -4.18
N ALA A 49 12.11 -45.35 -2.83
CA ALA A 49 11.65 -44.18 -2.11
C ALA A 49 12.45 -42.92 -2.51
N GLU A 50 13.74 -43.07 -2.80
CA GLU A 50 14.57 -41.98 -3.31
C GLU A 50 14.12 -41.53 -4.71
N VAL A 51 13.86 -42.47 -5.63
CA VAL A 51 13.33 -42.18 -6.97
C VAL A 51 11.96 -41.53 -6.89
N ALA A 52 11.06 -42.02 -6.03
CA ALA A 52 9.73 -41.42 -5.86
C ALA A 52 9.84 -40.00 -5.28
N THR A 53 10.77 -39.76 -4.38
CA THR A 53 11.04 -38.41 -3.84
C THR A 53 11.56 -37.46 -4.90
N ASP A 54 12.47 -37.93 -5.76
CA ASP A 54 13.04 -37.13 -6.83
C ASP A 54 12.01 -36.79 -7.91
N VAL A 55 11.16 -37.71 -8.27
CA VAL A 55 10.16 -37.53 -9.33
C VAL A 55 8.96 -36.70 -8.86
N LEU A 56 8.54 -36.82 -7.60
CA LEU A 56 7.33 -36.18 -7.09
C LEU A 56 7.59 -35.00 -6.17
N ALA A 57 8.43 -35.18 -5.15
CA ALA A 57 8.61 -34.17 -4.09
C ALA A 57 9.46 -32.96 -4.56
N LYS A 58 10.57 -33.21 -5.26
CA LYS A 58 11.45 -32.12 -5.74
C LYS A 58 10.76 -31.17 -6.72
N PRO A 59 10.02 -31.62 -7.78
CA PRO A 59 9.28 -30.73 -8.64
C PRO A 59 8.16 -29.96 -7.92
N CYS A 60 7.49 -30.58 -6.93
CA CYS A 60 6.47 -29.93 -6.13
C CYS A 60 7.07 -28.79 -5.29
N LEU A 61 8.18 -29.02 -4.64
CA LEU A 61 8.90 -28.02 -3.86
C LEU A 61 9.37 -26.86 -4.75
N LEU A 62 9.93 -27.19 -5.92
CA LEU A 62 10.38 -26.17 -6.88
C LEU A 62 9.23 -25.28 -7.35
N ALA A 63 8.09 -25.90 -7.70
CA ALA A 63 6.88 -25.17 -8.11
C ALA A 63 6.38 -24.24 -6.97
N LEU A 64 6.35 -24.71 -5.74
CA LEU A 64 5.97 -23.90 -4.58
C LEU A 64 6.90 -22.68 -4.40
N VAL A 65 8.20 -22.88 -4.50
CA VAL A 65 9.20 -21.81 -4.41
C VAL A 65 9.00 -20.79 -5.53
N LEU A 66 8.80 -21.22 -6.76
CA LEU A 66 8.53 -20.35 -7.91
C LEU A 66 7.27 -19.50 -7.69
N VAL A 67 6.20 -20.08 -7.18
CA VAL A 67 4.96 -19.34 -6.87
C VAL A 67 5.18 -18.29 -5.80
N LEU A 68 5.90 -18.63 -4.74
CA LEU A 68 6.25 -17.67 -3.68
C LEU A 68 7.11 -16.53 -4.22
N LEU A 69 8.07 -16.82 -5.10
CA LEU A 69 8.90 -15.79 -5.74
C LEU A 69 8.08 -14.87 -6.65
N VAL A 70 7.19 -15.42 -7.48
CA VAL A 70 6.28 -14.63 -8.33
C VAL A 70 5.35 -13.76 -7.48
N TRP A 71 4.81 -14.32 -6.40
CA TRP A 71 3.98 -13.57 -5.47
C TRP A 71 4.76 -12.43 -4.79
N ALA A 72 5.97 -12.70 -4.29
CA ALA A 72 6.84 -11.70 -3.68
C ALA A 72 7.21 -10.60 -4.69
N ALA A 73 7.64 -10.97 -5.89
CA ALA A 73 7.94 -10.02 -6.97
C ALA A 73 6.71 -9.16 -7.32
N GLY A 74 5.53 -9.78 -7.44
CA GLY A 74 4.27 -9.09 -7.70
C GLY A 74 3.91 -8.06 -6.64
N THR A 75 4.12 -8.39 -5.35
CA THR A 75 3.88 -7.46 -4.24
C THR A 75 4.86 -6.28 -4.24
N VAL A 76 6.13 -6.53 -4.51
CA VAL A 76 7.16 -5.49 -4.63
C VAL A 76 6.85 -4.56 -5.80
N LEU A 77 6.55 -5.11 -6.97
CA LEU A 77 6.19 -4.33 -8.16
C LEU A 77 4.93 -3.48 -7.94
N PHE A 78 3.93 -4.03 -7.25
CA PHE A 78 2.73 -3.29 -6.91
C PHE A 78 3.03 -2.11 -5.98
N ARG A 79 3.79 -2.34 -4.91
CA ARG A 79 4.20 -1.29 -3.96
C ARG A 79 5.03 -0.20 -4.63
N THR A 80 5.98 -0.56 -5.48
CA THR A 80 6.83 0.42 -6.19
C THR A 80 6.03 1.25 -7.19
N ARG A 81 5.09 0.64 -7.93
CA ARG A 81 4.18 1.37 -8.83
C ARG A 81 3.28 2.36 -8.08
N ALA A 82 2.73 1.93 -6.94
CA ALA A 82 1.91 2.79 -6.09
C ALA A 82 2.70 4.00 -5.56
N LYS A 83 3.92 3.77 -5.06
CA LYS A 83 4.82 4.84 -4.62
C LYS A 83 5.17 5.82 -5.76
N ARG A 84 5.50 5.31 -6.95
CA ARG A 84 5.79 6.14 -8.13
C ARG A 84 4.57 6.98 -8.53
N LYS A 85 3.37 6.41 -8.45
CA LYS A 85 2.13 7.13 -8.76
C LYS A 85 1.91 8.29 -7.80
N ILE A 86 2.03 8.08 -6.49
CA ILE A 86 1.90 9.16 -5.49
C ILE A 86 2.97 10.22 -5.70
N LYS A 87 4.23 9.81 -5.90
CA LYS A 87 5.33 10.76 -6.16
C LYS A 87 5.05 11.63 -7.39
N ARG A 88 4.47 11.06 -8.45
CA ARG A 88 4.06 11.82 -9.64
C ARG A 88 2.93 12.79 -9.31
N LEU A 89 1.86 12.35 -8.62
CA LEU A 89 0.75 13.20 -8.21
C LEU A 89 1.22 14.36 -7.34
N SER A 90 2.09 14.07 -6.36
CA SER A 90 2.66 15.08 -5.48
C SER A 90 3.50 16.11 -6.25
N ARG A 91 4.29 15.69 -7.25
CA ARG A 91 5.07 16.63 -8.09
C ARG A 91 4.19 17.52 -8.96
N CYS A 92 3.03 17.01 -9.42
CA CYS A 92 2.07 17.81 -10.20
C CYS A 92 1.23 18.75 -9.32
N ALA A 93 1.12 18.47 -8.03
CA ALA A 93 0.41 19.33 -7.09
C ALA A 93 1.27 20.57 -6.77
N LYS A 94 0.61 21.74 -6.75
CA LYS A 94 1.28 22.99 -6.38
C LYS A 94 1.83 22.90 -4.97
N ALA A 95 3.10 23.19 -4.81
CA ALA A 95 3.74 23.37 -3.53
C ALA A 95 3.43 24.76 -2.99
N LEU A 96 2.98 24.85 -1.75
CA LEU A 96 2.66 26.10 -1.07
C LEU A 96 3.37 26.12 0.27
N THR A 97 3.91 27.27 0.67
CA THR A 97 4.26 27.51 2.08
C THR A 97 3.00 27.76 2.89
N PRO A 98 3.04 27.67 4.24
CA PRO A 98 1.91 28.04 5.10
C PRO A 98 1.40 29.44 4.80
N GLU A 99 2.28 30.43 4.61
CA GLU A 99 1.93 31.81 4.31
C GLU A 99 1.24 31.93 2.95
N GLN A 100 1.78 31.26 1.92
CA GLN A 100 1.16 31.22 0.59
C GLN A 100 -0.22 30.55 0.63
N PHE A 101 -0.36 29.46 1.40
CA PHE A 101 -1.65 28.81 1.60
C PHE A 101 -2.65 29.75 2.29
N LEU A 102 -2.26 30.40 3.40
CA LEU A 102 -3.13 31.33 4.13
C LEU A 102 -3.50 32.54 3.26
N HIS A 103 -2.56 33.08 2.48
CA HIS A 103 -2.84 34.15 1.50
C HIS A 103 -3.83 33.70 0.45
N MET A 104 -3.65 32.53 -0.17
CA MET A 104 -4.57 31.96 -1.15
C MET A 104 -5.97 31.80 -0.53
N ARG A 105 -6.07 31.20 0.67
CA ARG A 105 -7.32 30.94 1.35
C ARG A 105 -8.07 32.23 1.76
N ASN A 106 -7.33 33.24 2.20
CA ASN A 106 -7.89 34.49 2.75
C ASN A 106 -7.87 35.65 1.74
N GLY A 107 -7.23 35.45 0.58
CA GLY A 107 -7.09 36.46 -0.45
C GLY A 107 -8.43 36.99 -0.93
N GLY A 108 -8.57 38.33 -1.06
CA GLY A 108 -9.83 38.98 -1.43
C GLY A 108 -10.81 39.21 -0.26
N GLY A 109 -10.38 39.09 0.99
CA GLY A 109 -11.22 39.33 2.18
C GLY A 109 -12.32 38.28 2.37
N ALA A 110 -13.48 38.68 2.92
CA ALA A 110 -14.55 37.75 3.23
C ALA A 110 -15.16 37.09 1.99
N ARG A 111 -15.33 37.83 0.89
CA ARG A 111 -15.86 37.31 -0.39
C ARG A 111 -14.89 36.32 -1.03
N GLY A 112 -13.60 36.65 -1.13
CA GLY A 112 -12.58 35.74 -1.71
C GLY A 112 -12.41 34.47 -0.89
N ARG A 113 -12.50 34.54 0.43
CA ARG A 113 -12.52 33.36 1.30
C ARG A 113 -13.71 32.45 1.03
N SER A 114 -14.91 33.01 0.90
CA SER A 114 -16.13 32.27 0.58
C SER A 114 -16.00 31.57 -0.76
N ASP A 115 -15.46 32.23 -1.76
CA ASP A 115 -15.25 31.66 -3.10
C ASP A 115 -14.25 30.49 -3.06
N VAL A 116 -13.10 30.65 -2.43
CA VAL A 116 -12.11 29.54 -2.29
C VAL A 116 -12.70 28.35 -1.56
N LEU A 117 -13.46 28.57 -0.48
CA LEU A 117 -14.09 27.49 0.27
C LEU A 117 -15.25 26.83 -0.47
N SER A 118 -15.93 27.52 -1.38
CA SER A 118 -16.97 26.93 -2.24
C SER A 118 -16.35 25.92 -3.26
N HIS A 119 -15.06 26.06 -3.56
CA HIS A 119 -14.31 25.15 -4.43
C HIS A 119 -13.43 24.16 -3.64
N ASP A 120 -13.69 23.99 -2.32
CA ASP A 120 -13.01 22.96 -1.52
C ASP A 120 -13.33 21.56 -2.06
N PHE A 121 -12.43 20.63 -1.87
CA PHE A 121 -12.49 19.32 -2.54
C PHE A 121 -12.10 18.16 -1.64
N ALA A 122 -12.60 16.97 -1.99
CA ALA A 122 -12.21 15.73 -1.35
C ALA A 122 -10.83 15.26 -1.86
N GLY A 123 -9.91 14.98 -0.95
CA GLY A 123 -8.55 14.60 -1.32
C GLY A 123 -7.67 14.33 -0.12
N ILE A 124 -6.37 14.34 -0.38
CA ILE A 124 -5.32 14.28 0.64
C ILE A 124 -4.49 15.55 0.62
N TYR A 125 -3.86 15.80 1.75
CA TYR A 125 -2.86 16.84 1.89
C TYR A 125 -1.60 16.25 2.53
N ILE A 126 -0.45 16.83 2.16
CA ILE A 126 0.87 16.41 2.61
C ILE A 126 1.56 17.66 3.14
N PHE A 127 1.89 17.66 4.43
CA PHE A 127 2.85 18.60 5.01
C PHE A 127 4.22 17.95 4.97
N THR A 128 5.21 18.66 4.46
CA THR A 128 6.61 18.24 4.50
C THR A 128 7.39 19.28 5.28
N ASN A 129 7.98 18.87 6.38
CA ASN A 129 8.95 19.69 7.09
C ASN A 129 10.23 19.73 6.26
N MET A 130 10.61 20.89 5.79
CA MET A 130 11.75 21.08 4.89
C MET A 130 13.09 21.04 5.61
N ASP A 131 13.09 21.16 6.94
CA ASP A 131 14.31 21.20 7.75
C ASP A 131 14.83 19.78 8.03
N ASP A 132 13.92 18.79 8.19
CA ASP A 132 14.26 17.40 8.52
C ASP A 132 13.66 16.34 7.61
N GLY A 133 12.80 16.75 6.68
CA GLY A 133 12.16 15.87 5.69
C GLY A 133 11.01 15.02 6.25
N ARG A 134 10.58 15.22 7.50
CA ARG A 134 9.41 14.52 8.05
C ARG A 134 8.13 14.94 7.33
N CYS A 135 7.25 13.98 7.09
CA CYS A 135 5.98 14.23 6.43
C CYS A 135 4.80 13.88 7.33
N TYR A 136 3.71 14.63 7.15
CA TYR A 136 2.38 14.28 7.61
C TYR A 136 1.44 14.16 6.42
N VAL A 137 0.67 13.10 6.36
CA VAL A 137 -0.37 12.88 5.34
C VAL A 137 -1.71 12.74 6.02
N GLY A 138 -2.69 13.47 5.55
CA GLY A 138 -4.07 13.33 6.00
C GLY A 138 -5.04 13.38 4.84
N GLN A 139 -6.27 12.94 5.10
CA GLN A 139 -7.38 13.01 4.15
C GLN A 139 -8.50 13.91 4.68
N ALA A 140 -9.27 14.46 3.77
CA ALA A 140 -10.48 15.20 4.10
C ALA A 140 -11.43 15.27 2.91
N HIS A 141 -12.74 15.42 3.21
CA HIS A 141 -13.73 15.81 2.19
C HIS A 141 -13.56 17.28 1.79
N ASN A 142 -13.04 18.10 2.70
CA ASN A 142 -12.77 19.52 2.51
C ASN A 142 -11.30 19.79 2.88
N VAL A 143 -10.40 19.60 1.90
CA VAL A 143 -8.95 19.65 2.10
C VAL A 143 -8.46 21.02 2.52
N ILE A 144 -8.97 22.10 1.89
CA ILE A 144 -8.55 23.47 2.19
C ILE A 144 -8.91 23.82 3.64
N SER A 145 -10.12 23.47 4.05
CA SER A 145 -10.61 23.70 5.42
C SER A 145 -9.77 22.89 6.43
N ARG A 146 -9.43 21.64 6.09
CA ARG A 146 -8.66 20.77 6.98
C ARG A 146 -7.20 21.21 7.11
N VAL A 147 -6.55 21.64 6.05
CA VAL A 147 -5.19 22.22 6.09
C VAL A 147 -5.16 23.45 6.99
N ASN A 148 -6.15 24.34 6.88
CA ASN A 148 -6.26 25.50 7.77
C ASN A 148 -6.38 25.10 9.25
N GLN A 149 -7.12 24.02 9.57
CA GLN A 149 -7.21 23.52 10.95
C GLN A 149 -5.83 23.12 11.51
N HIS A 150 -4.97 22.51 10.68
CA HIS A 150 -3.61 22.17 11.09
C HIS A 150 -2.79 23.42 11.41
N LEU A 151 -2.86 24.44 10.58
CA LEU A 151 -2.12 25.69 10.77
C LEU A 151 -2.66 26.58 11.92
N THR A 152 -3.86 26.26 12.42
CA THR A 152 -4.51 26.99 13.54
C THR A 152 -4.59 26.17 14.83
N GLY A 153 -3.83 25.09 14.94
CA GLY A 153 -3.74 24.25 16.14
C GLY A 153 -4.91 23.27 16.37
N LYS A 154 -5.86 23.17 15.40
CA LYS A 154 -7.04 22.28 15.50
C LYS A 154 -6.83 20.95 14.75
N GLY A 155 -5.59 20.65 14.34
CA GLY A 155 -5.23 19.46 13.58
C GLY A 155 -4.26 18.55 14.32
N ASN A 156 -3.18 18.13 13.64
CA ASN A 156 -2.10 17.34 14.25
C ASN A 156 -1.24 18.27 15.13
N GLY A 157 -1.15 17.94 16.41
CA GLY A 157 -0.43 18.76 17.38
C GLY A 157 1.08 18.84 17.13
N ASP A 158 1.68 17.74 16.64
CA ASP A 158 3.12 17.68 16.41
C ASP A 158 3.52 18.57 15.20
N VAL A 159 2.71 18.53 14.12
CA VAL A 159 2.88 19.44 12.96
C VAL A 159 2.71 20.90 13.37
N TYR A 160 1.69 21.18 14.19
CA TYR A 160 1.44 22.54 14.64
C TYR A 160 2.55 23.05 15.57
N ALA A 161 3.03 22.21 16.48
CA ALA A 161 4.13 22.55 17.39
C ALA A 161 5.39 22.94 16.60
N ASP A 162 5.81 22.09 15.66
CA ASP A 162 6.99 22.40 14.85
C ASP A 162 6.81 23.67 14.00
N TYR A 163 5.60 23.86 13.43
CA TYR A 163 5.26 25.06 12.67
C TYR A 163 5.38 26.35 13.52
N VAL A 164 4.82 26.34 14.74
CA VAL A 164 4.88 27.51 15.65
C VAL A 164 6.30 27.75 16.15
N HIS A 165 7.12 26.71 16.27
CA HIS A 165 8.54 26.84 16.63
C HIS A 165 9.43 27.25 15.44
N GLY A 166 8.85 27.58 14.29
CA GLY A 166 9.56 28.16 13.15
C GLY A 166 10.06 27.16 12.11
N ALA A 167 9.65 25.90 12.17
CA ALA A 167 9.98 24.95 11.13
C ALA A 167 9.34 25.33 9.77
N HIS A 168 10.10 25.18 8.69
CA HIS A 168 9.66 25.48 7.34
C HIS A 168 8.85 24.33 6.77
N PHE A 169 7.60 24.59 6.41
CA PHE A 169 6.72 23.59 5.83
C PHE A 169 6.40 23.84 4.36
N GLU A 170 6.36 22.77 3.60
CA GLU A 170 5.74 22.70 2.27
C GLU A 170 4.42 21.94 2.36
N ILE A 171 3.37 22.48 1.75
CA ILE A 171 2.03 21.89 1.72
C ILE A 171 1.68 21.55 0.28
N ARG A 172 1.28 20.29 0.07
CA ARG A 172 0.74 19.82 -1.21
C ARG A 172 -0.64 19.22 -1.01
N MET A 173 -1.58 19.55 -1.89
CA MET A 173 -2.95 19.05 -1.87
C MET A 173 -3.23 18.27 -3.14
N ILE A 174 -3.79 17.07 -3.01
CA ILE A 174 -4.05 16.15 -4.13
C ILE A 174 -5.53 15.78 -4.08
N ALA A 175 -6.28 16.17 -5.10
CA ALA A 175 -7.70 15.83 -5.21
C ALA A 175 -7.88 14.34 -5.46
N LEU A 176 -8.92 13.74 -4.87
CA LEU A 176 -9.33 12.36 -5.16
C LEU A 176 -9.76 12.22 -6.62
N LYS A 177 -10.56 13.19 -7.11
CA LYS A 177 -10.98 13.26 -8.52
C LYS A 177 -9.74 13.43 -9.42
N GLY A 178 -9.60 12.56 -10.39
CA GLY A 178 -8.44 12.57 -11.30
C GLY A 178 -7.18 11.90 -10.76
N SER A 179 -7.13 11.51 -9.48
CA SER A 179 -5.98 10.81 -8.89
C SER A 179 -5.86 9.36 -9.38
N GLY A 180 -6.97 8.78 -9.89
CA GLY A 180 -7.08 7.37 -10.25
C GLY A 180 -7.09 6.44 -9.04
N TYR A 181 -7.50 6.95 -7.87
CA TYR A 181 -7.94 6.19 -6.69
C TYR A 181 -9.46 6.29 -6.58
N HIS A 182 -10.08 5.27 -5.98
CA HIS A 182 -11.55 5.23 -5.84
C HIS A 182 -12.01 5.73 -4.47
N THR A 183 -11.17 5.61 -3.44
CA THR A 183 -11.48 6.01 -2.07
C THR A 183 -10.39 6.91 -1.49
N LEU A 184 -10.79 7.77 -0.56
CA LEU A 184 -9.85 8.60 0.21
C LEU A 184 -8.89 7.73 1.02
N ASP A 185 -9.38 6.66 1.65
CA ASP A 185 -8.57 5.75 2.46
C ASP A 185 -7.46 5.07 1.66
N ASP A 186 -7.74 4.63 0.42
CA ASP A 186 -6.74 4.03 -0.47
C ASP A 186 -5.67 5.05 -0.89
N LEU A 187 -6.11 6.29 -1.17
CA LEU A 187 -5.22 7.37 -1.56
C LEU A 187 -4.32 7.77 -0.39
N GLU A 188 -4.89 8.01 0.80
CA GLU A 188 -4.16 8.36 2.02
C GLU A 188 -3.16 7.29 2.41
N ARG A 189 -3.61 6.02 2.54
CA ARG A 189 -2.75 4.91 2.93
C ARG A 189 -1.57 4.73 1.99
N THR A 190 -1.82 4.88 0.69
CA THR A 190 -0.75 4.78 -0.31
C THR A 190 0.21 5.96 -0.19
N ALA A 191 -0.30 7.15 0.11
CA ALA A 191 0.54 8.34 0.30
C ALA A 191 1.37 8.24 1.58
N ILE A 192 0.81 7.79 2.71
CA ILE A 192 1.56 7.54 3.96
C ILE A 192 2.71 6.57 3.70
N ALA A 193 2.43 5.43 3.02
CA ALA A 193 3.46 4.45 2.69
C ALA A 193 4.51 4.97 1.68
N ALA A 194 4.11 5.88 0.78
CA ALA A 194 5.02 6.43 -0.23
C ALA A 194 5.97 7.49 0.34
N THR A 195 5.49 8.30 1.30
CA THR A 195 6.26 9.36 1.95
C THR A 195 7.04 8.86 3.18
N GLY A 196 6.68 7.69 3.72
CA GLY A 196 7.22 7.21 4.99
C GLY A 196 6.71 8.00 6.21
N ALA A 197 5.54 8.63 6.06
CA ALA A 197 4.99 9.51 7.07
C ALA A 197 4.64 8.82 8.41
N TYR A 198 4.40 7.50 8.38
CA TYR A 198 4.21 6.68 9.58
C TYR A 198 5.55 6.25 10.19
N GLU A 199 6.47 5.78 9.37
CA GLU A 199 7.74 5.22 9.84
C GLU A 199 8.72 6.28 10.33
N ARG A 200 8.68 7.49 9.74
CA ARG A 200 9.67 8.54 9.97
C ARG A 200 9.08 9.94 10.04
N GLY A 201 7.75 10.06 10.05
CA GLY A 201 7.05 11.34 10.01
C GLY A 201 6.09 11.53 11.18
N TYR A 202 5.08 12.34 10.95
CA TYR A 202 4.12 12.75 11.97
C TYR A 202 2.86 11.88 12.06
N ASN A 203 2.69 10.90 11.17
CA ASN A 203 1.52 10.02 11.22
C ASN A 203 1.67 8.98 12.34
N LYS A 204 0.67 8.88 13.22
CA LYS A 204 0.63 7.87 14.31
C LYS A 204 0.01 6.54 13.86
N THR A 205 -0.57 6.50 12.66
CA THR A 205 -1.18 5.31 12.06
C THR A 205 -0.82 5.20 10.58
N ARG A 206 -1.00 4.00 10.01
CA ARG A 206 -0.80 3.74 8.58
C ARG A 206 -2.00 4.13 7.70
N GLY A 207 -2.90 4.95 8.22
CA GLY A 207 -4.18 5.30 7.60
C GLY A 207 -5.32 4.39 8.03
N ASN A 208 -6.55 4.74 7.65
CA ASN A 208 -7.74 3.97 7.99
C ASN A 208 -7.70 2.57 7.38
N ARG A 209 -8.28 1.59 8.10
CA ARG A 209 -8.46 0.24 7.53
C ARG A 209 -9.47 0.33 6.38
N PRO A 210 -9.33 -0.50 5.32
CA PRO A 210 -10.37 -0.60 4.30
C PRO A 210 -11.65 -1.09 4.96
N SER A 211 -12.72 -0.35 4.75
CA SER A 211 -14.08 -0.80 5.00
C SER A 211 -14.48 -1.91 4.03
#